data_c03a37219eb0654e7cac5d4077ee605b
#
_entry.id   c03a37219eb0654e7cac5d4077ee605b
#
_cell.length_a   1.000
_cell.length_b   1.000
_cell.length_c   1.000
_cell.angle_alpha   90.00
_cell.angle_beta   90.00
_cell.angle_gamma   90.00
#
_symmetry.space_group_name_H-M   'P 1'
#
loop_
_entity.id
_entity.type
_entity.pdbx_description
1 polymer ?
#
loop_
_entity_poly.entity_id
_entity_poly.type
_entity_poly.pdbx_seq_one_letter_code
_entity_poly.pdbx_strand_id
1 'polypeptide(L)'
;MCGDNASLSEKISDLSMIYYTYDSMLAENELKDSLTDISEAAAIAEINDYFKNTVVFFDEFESFTGDEYKLIETIIGQSNDVYVSLRLEQLENNGVNLFDSVKNTWKRFYQIAQKYGKPIDTVNLIKPVKYKNEDLAHLNLNILRPVRKRLSKSENIKICECRDLYE
;
A
#
# COMPACT_ATOMS: atom_id res chain seq x y z
N MET A 1 -16.32 34.07 12.55
CA MET A 1 -15.96 32.68 12.30
C MET A 1 -14.93 32.20 13.34
N CYS A 2 -15.31 32.12 14.64
CA CYS A 2 -14.42 31.67 15.72
C CYS A 2 -14.98 30.47 16.53
N GLY A 3 -16.05 29.82 16.06
CA GLY A 3 -16.70 28.74 16.80
C GLY A 3 -16.16 27.32 16.52
N ASP A 4 -15.54 27.08 15.38
CA ASP A 4 -15.16 25.71 14.99
C ASP A 4 -13.90 25.17 15.67
N ASN A 5 -12.96 26.03 16.05
CA ASN A 5 -11.70 25.59 16.66
C ASN A 5 -11.85 25.12 18.13
N ALA A 6 -12.75 25.73 18.90
CA ALA A 6 -12.98 25.32 20.29
C ALA A 6 -13.64 23.94 20.37
N SER A 7 -14.68 23.70 19.56
CA SER A 7 -15.38 22.40 19.48
C SER A 7 -14.46 21.28 18.98
N LEU A 8 -13.54 21.57 18.05
CA LEU A 8 -12.56 20.60 17.57
C LEU A 8 -11.52 20.29 18.67
N SER A 9 -11.05 21.31 19.39
CA SER A 9 -10.11 21.14 20.51
C SER A 9 -10.70 20.29 21.64
N GLU A 10 -11.97 20.51 21.99
CA GLU A 10 -12.68 19.68 22.97
C GLU A 10 -12.78 18.22 22.54
N LYS A 11 -13.17 17.97 21.28
CA LYS A 11 -13.25 16.60 20.74
C LYS A 11 -11.89 15.89 20.73
N ILE A 12 -10.81 16.60 20.37
CA ILE A 12 -9.46 16.04 20.40
C ILE A 12 -9.05 15.73 21.84
N SER A 13 -9.39 16.60 22.79
CA SER A 13 -9.12 16.36 24.21
C SER A 13 -9.84 15.12 24.74
N ASP A 14 -11.14 14.97 24.41
CA ASP A 14 -11.93 13.80 24.78
C ASP A 14 -11.37 12.50 24.18
N LEU A 15 -11.01 12.52 22.90
CA LEU A 15 -10.38 11.37 22.25
C LEU A 15 -9.04 11.03 22.89
N SER A 16 -8.22 12.03 23.22
CA SER A 16 -6.94 11.81 23.91
C SER A 16 -7.13 11.19 25.29
N MET A 17 -8.16 11.61 26.03
CA MET A 17 -8.48 11.05 27.33
C MET A 17 -8.93 9.59 27.22
N ILE A 18 -9.79 9.28 26.25
CA ILE A 18 -10.24 7.89 25.97
C ILE A 18 -9.04 7.01 25.65
N TYR A 19 -8.16 7.49 24.76
CA TYR A 19 -6.98 6.73 24.35
C TYR A 19 -6.01 6.49 25.52
N TYR A 20 -5.74 7.53 26.30
CA TYR A 20 -4.90 7.41 27.49
C TYR A 20 -5.48 6.43 28.52
N THR A 21 -6.80 6.46 28.73
CA THR A 21 -7.47 5.52 29.63
C THR A 21 -7.38 4.08 29.13
N TYR A 22 -7.56 3.88 27.82
CA TYR A 22 -7.41 2.58 27.18
C TYR A 22 -5.99 2.02 27.37
N ASP A 23 -4.96 2.81 27.06
CA ASP A 23 -3.56 2.40 27.23
C ASP A 23 -3.23 2.07 28.70
N SER A 24 -3.77 2.87 29.64
CA SER A 24 -3.60 2.62 31.08
C SER A 24 -4.24 1.30 31.51
N MET A 25 -5.45 1.01 31.01
CA MET A 25 -6.13 -0.26 31.29
C MET A 25 -5.39 -1.48 30.72
N LEU A 26 -4.81 -1.35 29.52
CA LEU A 26 -3.98 -2.41 28.95
C LEU A 26 -2.76 -2.67 29.82
N ALA A 27 -2.06 -1.61 30.23
CA ALA A 27 -0.87 -1.71 31.07
C ALA A 27 -1.17 -2.33 32.45
N GLU A 28 -2.28 -1.92 33.10
CA GLU A 28 -2.72 -2.46 34.39
C GLU A 28 -3.06 -3.94 34.34
N ASN A 29 -3.55 -4.43 33.20
CA ASN A 29 -3.94 -5.83 33.01
C ASN A 29 -2.85 -6.68 32.32
N GLU A 30 -1.65 -6.15 32.14
CA GLU A 30 -0.55 -6.81 31.41
C GLU A 30 -0.94 -7.25 29.98
N LEU A 31 -1.89 -6.52 29.37
CA LEU A 31 -2.35 -6.76 28.01
C LEU A 31 -1.59 -5.87 27.03
N LYS A 32 -1.45 -6.37 25.79
CA LYS A 32 -0.89 -5.61 24.68
C LYS A 32 -1.94 -5.41 23.60
N ASP A 33 -1.92 -4.24 22.96
CA ASP A 33 -2.69 -4.02 21.74
C ASP A 33 -1.90 -4.59 20.56
N SER A 34 -2.48 -5.52 19.81
CA SER A 34 -1.87 -6.10 18.62
C SER A 34 -1.55 -5.07 17.53
N LEU A 35 -2.19 -3.88 17.58
CA LEU A 35 -1.89 -2.78 16.66
C LEU A 35 -0.51 -2.16 16.92
N THR A 36 0.07 -2.32 18.11
CA THR A 36 1.41 -1.80 18.44
C THR A 36 2.55 -2.76 18.07
N ASP A 37 2.24 -4.02 17.77
CA ASP A 37 3.25 -5.07 17.53
C ASP A 37 4.21 -4.71 16.38
N ILE A 38 3.71 -4.11 15.31
CA ILE A 38 4.54 -3.71 14.15
C ILE A 38 5.48 -2.57 14.52
N SER A 39 5.02 -1.60 15.29
CA SER A 39 5.86 -0.48 15.77
C SER A 39 6.95 -0.96 16.72
N GLU A 40 6.62 -1.88 17.65
CA GLU A 40 7.59 -2.50 18.55
C GLU A 40 8.61 -3.33 17.74
N ALA A 41 8.15 -4.12 16.78
CA ALA A 41 9.02 -4.90 15.91
C ALA A 41 9.99 -4.01 15.12
N ALA A 42 9.52 -2.88 14.59
CA ALA A 42 10.35 -1.91 13.89
C ALA A 42 11.44 -1.34 14.80
N ALA A 43 11.09 -0.96 16.03
CA ALA A 43 12.06 -0.43 17.02
C ALA A 43 13.12 -1.48 17.42
N ILE A 44 12.69 -2.72 17.64
CA ILE A 44 13.61 -3.83 17.97
C ILE A 44 14.54 -4.13 16.78
N ALA A 45 13.99 -4.16 15.57
CA ALA A 45 14.77 -4.43 14.37
C ALA A 45 15.80 -3.33 14.08
N GLU A 46 15.46 -2.07 14.37
CA GLU A 46 16.36 -0.93 14.20
C GLU A 46 17.59 -1.04 15.12
N ILE A 47 17.36 -1.34 16.41
CA ILE A 47 18.42 -1.41 17.41
C ILE A 47 19.35 -2.61 17.16
N ASN A 48 18.82 -3.72 16.67
CA ASN A 48 19.57 -4.98 16.57
C ASN A 48 20.14 -5.26 15.16
N ASP A 49 20.09 -4.30 14.23
CA ASP A 49 20.55 -4.52 12.84
C ASP A 49 19.92 -5.80 12.22
N TYR A 50 18.65 -6.07 12.53
CA TYR A 50 18.02 -7.35 12.24
C TYR A 50 18.01 -7.73 10.75
N PHE A 51 17.93 -6.72 9.88
CA PHE A 51 17.90 -6.93 8.43
C PHE A 51 19.29 -6.80 7.77
N LYS A 52 20.34 -6.68 8.55
CA LYS A 52 21.69 -6.63 8.01
C LYS A 52 22.04 -7.90 7.25
N ASN A 53 22.65 -7.74 6.09
CA ASN A 53 23.01 -8.84 5.18
C ASN A 53 21.82 -9.67 4.65
N THR A 54 20.62 -9.09 4.64
CA THR A 54 19.45 -9.72 4.06
C THR A 54 19.07 -9.13 2.70
N VAL A 55 18.29 -9.89 1.95
CA VAL A 55 17.59 -9.46 0.75
C VAL A 55 16.09 -9.60 1.03
N VAL A 56 15.34 -8.52 0.84
CA VAL A 56 13.91 -8.49 1.19
C VAL A 56 13.06 -8.29 -0.07
N PHE A 57 11.95 -8.99 -0.14
CA PHE A 57 10.99 -8.91 -1.25
C PHE A 57 9.63 -8.46 -0.72
N PHE A 58 9.09 -7.41 -1.34
CA PHE A 58 7.70 -6.98 -1.18
C PHE A 58 6.95 -7.28 -2.46
N ASP A 59 5.97 -8.18 -2.40
CA ASP A 59 5.29 -8.66 -3.60
C ASP A 59 3.82 -8.26 -3.65
N GLU A 60 3.47 -7.47 -4.65
CA GLU A 60 2.10 -7.01 -4.99
C GLU A 60 1.32 -6.30 -3.86
N PHE A 61 1.98 -5.63 -2.92
CA PHE A 61 1.30 -4.80 -1.92
C PHE A 61 0.77 -3.50 -2.54
N GLU A 62 -0.49 -3.15 -2.23
CA GLU A 62 -1.09 -1.91 -2.73
C GLU A 62 -0.80 -0.70 -1.84
N SER A 63 -0.81 -0.89 -0.53
CA SER A 63 -0.57 0.17 0.46
C SER A 63 -0.07 -0.40 1.78
N PHE A 64 0.44 0.47 2.62
CA PHE A 64 0.92 0.17 3.96
C PHE A 64 0.42 1.21 4.95
N THR A 65 0.27 0.82 6.19
CA THR A 65 -0.03 1.71 7.33
C THR A 65 1.20 2.54 7.73
N GLY A 66 1.02 3.54 8.56
CA GLY A 66 2.13 4.35 9.05
C GLY A 66 3.19 3.55 9.80
N ASP A 67 2.77 2.56 10.59
CA ASP A 67 3.68 1.74 11.38
C ASP A 67 4.40 0.69 10.53
N GLU A 68 3.73 0.13 9.52
CA GLU A 68 4.40 -0.71 8.53
C GLU A 68 5.46 0.07 7.75
N TYR A 69 5.22 1.34 7.43
CA TYR A 69 6.25 2.17 6.81
C TYR A 69 7.46 2.42 7.70
N LYS A 70 7.32 2.47 9.03
CA LYS A 70 8.46 2.55 9.95
C LYS A 70 9.33 1.29 9.85
N LEU A 71 8.69 0.12 9.83
CA LEU A 71 9.40 -1.15 9.64
C LEU A 71 10.07 -1.23 8.27
N ILE A 72 9.37 -0.83 7.20
CA ILE A 72 9.92 -0.76 5.84
C ILE A 72 11.13 0.17 5.76
N GLU A 73 11.07 1.30 6.46
CA GLU A 73 12.19 2.25 6.54
C GLU A 73 13.42 1.60 7.17
N THR A 74 13.25 0.87 8.27
CA THR A 74 14.31 0.08 8.92
C THR A 74 14.84 -0.99 7.97
N ILE A 75 13.97 -1.73 7.29
CA ILE A 75 14.34 -2.75 6.31
C ILE A 75 15.22 -2.15 5.20
N ILE A 76 14.76 -1.08 4.55
CA ILE A 76 15.50 -0.45 3.45
C ILE A 76 16.85 0.11 3.93
N GLY A 77 16.89 0.67 5.14
CA GLY A 77 18.11 1.20 5.72
C GLY A 77 19.17 0.14 5.97
N GLN A 78 18.79 -1.03 6.46
CA GLN A 78 19.69 -2.09 6.90
C GLN A 78 19.98 -3.15 5.83
N SER A 79 19.00 -3.50 4.98
CA SER A 79 19.15 -4.60 4.02
C SER A 79 20.19 -4.31 2.94
N ASN A 80 20.77 -5.36 2.38
CA ASN A 80 21.65 -5.26 1.21
C ASN A 80 20.85 -4.82 -0.02
N ASP A 81 19.79 -5.55 -0.32
CA ASP A 81 18.90 -5.29 -1.44
C ASP A 81 17.44 -5.42 -1.03
N VAL A 82 16.58 -4.62 -1.65
CA VAL A 82 15.12 -4.69 -1.49
C VAL A 82 14.50 -4.71 -2.87
N TYR A 83 13.66 -5.70 -3.12
CA TYR A 83 12.89 -5.84 -4.35
C TYR A 83 11.41 -5.57 -4.06
N VAL A 84 10.81 -4.69 -4.84
CA VAL A 84 9.40 -4.32 -4.67
C VAL A 84 8.66 -4.53 -5.99
N SER A 85 7.69 -5.45 -6.01
CA SER A 85 6.78 -5.58 -7.14
C SER A 85 5.50 -4.80 -6.89
N LEU A 86 5.13 -3.95 -7.84
CA LEU A 86 3.92 -3.14 -7.77
C LEU A 86 3.11 -3.28 -9.05
N ARG A 87 1.81 -3.40 -8.91
CA ARG A 87 0.91 -3.47 -10.05
C ARG A 87 0.48 -2.06 -10.46
N LEU A 88 1.22 -1.48 -11.40
CA LEU A 88 0.97 -0.15 -11.97
C LEU A 88 0.79 -0.24 -13.47
N GLU A 89 -0.13 0.54 -14.03
CA GLU A 89 -0.24 0.68 -15.49
C GLU A 89 0.75 1.72 -16.01
N GLN A 90 0.81 2.88 -15.39
CA GLN A 90 1.78 3.96 -15.67
C GLN A 90 1.94 4.85 -14.44
N LEU A 91 3.13 5.41 -14.23
CA LEU A 91 3.40 6.38 -13.17
C LEU A 91 2.77 7.75 -13.44
N GLU A 92 2.46 8.05 -14.71
CA GLU A 92 1.85 9.32 -15.11
C GLU A 92 0.33 9.32 -14.89
N ASN A 93 -0.22 10.51 -14.57
CA ASN A 93 -1.64 10.70 -14.28
C ASN A 93 -2.47 10.74 -15.56
N ASN A 94 -3.11 9.66 -15.91
CA ASN A 94 -4.03 9.57 -17.07
C ASN A 94 -5.51 9.79 -16.69
N GLY A 95 -5.78 10.46 -15.57
CA GLY A 95 -7.14 10.85 -15.15
C GLY A 95 -7.98 9.74 -14.51
N VAL A 96 -7.47 8.54 -14.34
CA VAL A 96 -8.15 7.43 -13.65
C VAL A 96 -7.42 7.14 -12.35
N ASN A 97 -8.07 7.39 -11.22
CA ASN A 97 -7.49 7.30 -9.87
C ASN A 97 -7.36 5.86 -9.33
N LEU A 98 -7.56 4.84 -10.18
CA LEU A 98 -7.61 3.45 -9.74
C LEU A 98 -6.29 2.96 -9.10
N PHE A 99 -5.15 3.51 -9.53
CA PHE A 99 -3.82 3.11 -9.05
C PHE A 99 -3.17 4.16 -8.13
N ASP A 100 -3.93 5.13 -7.63
CA ASP A 100 -3.34 6.21 -6.81
C ASP A 100 -2.74 5.68 -5.51
N SER A 101 -3.34 4.68 -4.88
CA SER A 101 -2.79 4.02 -3.69
C SER A 101 -1.41 3.43 -3.98
N VAL A 102 -1.30 2.63 -5.05
CA VAL A 102 -0.05 1.98 -5.45
C VAL A 102 1.00 3.01 -5.90
N LYS A 103 0.59 4.09 -6.59
CA LYS A 103 1.49 5.21 -6.94
C LYS A 103 2.05 5.90 -5.71
N ASN A 104 1.22 6.09 -4.68
CA ASN A 104 1.68 6.66 -3.42
C ASN A 104 2.65 5.73 -2.69
N THR A 105 2.39 4.43 -2.71
CA THR A 105 3.29 3.40 -2.20
C THR A 105 4.64 3.46 -2.93
N TRP A 106 4.66 3.48 -4.27
CA TRP A 106 5.88 3.64 -5.04
C TRP A 106 6.65 4.90 -4.66
N LYS A 107 5.98 6.07 -4.59
CA LYS A 107 6.60 7.34 -4.19
C LYS A 107 7.23 7.25 -2.79
N ARG A 108 6.55 6.57 -1.86
CA ARG A 108 7.04 6.42 -0.49
C ARG A 108 8.30 5.56 -0.43
N PHE A 109 8.31 4.41 -1.12
CA PHE A 109 9.51 3.58 -1.25
C PHE A 109 10.66 4.33 -1.87
N TYR A 110 10.39 5.10 -2.94
CA TYR A 110 11.39 5.92 -3.61
C TYR A 110 12.00 6.96 -2.66
N GLN A 111 11.17 7.68 -1.88
CA GLN A 111 11.63 8.66 -0.91
C GLN A 111 12.48 8.02 0.20
N ILE A 112 12.06 6.86 0.71
CA ILE A 112 12.82 6.13 1.73
C ILE A 112 14.18 5.69 1.17
N ALA A 113 14.21 5.10 -0.02
CA ALA A 113 15.45 4.68 -0.66
C ALA A 113 16.41 5.85 -0.88
N GLN A 114 15.90 7.02 -1.32
CA GLN A 114 16.71 8.24 -1.43
C GLN A 114 17.26 8.70 -0.09
N LYS A 115 16.46 8.66 0.99
CA LYS A 115 16.88 9.04 2.35
C LYS A 115 18.10 8.22 2.80
N TYR A 116 18.15 6.94 2.45
CA TYR A 116 19.25 6.03 2.81
C TYR A 116 20.36 5.92 1.73
N GLY A 117 20.28 6.76 0.68
CA GLY A 117 21.27 6.75 -0.40
C GLY A 117 21.33 5.44 -1.19
N LYS A 118 20.25 4.65 -1.18
CA LYS A 118 20.19 3.38 -1.92
C LYS A 118 19.98 3.64 -3.41
N PRO A 119 20.72 2.98 -4.31
CA PRO A 119 20.46 3.06 -5.74
C PRO A 119 19.08 2.48 -6.06
N ILE A 120 18.39 3.09 -7.02
CA ILE A 120 17.05 2.68 -7.43
C ILE A 120 17.12 2.28 -8.89
N ASP A 121 16.79 1.03 -9.18
CA ASP A 121 16.61 0.52 -10.54
C ASP A 121 15.15 0.13 -10.76
N THR A 122 14.62 0.37 -11.96
CA THR A 122 13.22 0.13 -12.28
C THR A 122 13.09 -0.75 -13.50
N VAL A 123 12.46 -1.90 -13.33
CA VAL A 123 12.17 -2.86 -14.40
C VAL A 123 10.68 -2.79 -14.73
N ASN A 124 10.34 -2.41 -15.95
CA ASN A 124 8.96 -2.36 -16.42
C ASN A 124 8.58 -3.67 -17.14
N LEU A 125 7.68 -4.45 -16.52
CA LEU A 125 7.16 -5.68 -17.08
C LEU A 125 5.87 -5.40 -17.89
N ILE A 126 6.03 -4.91 -19.12
CA ILE A 126 4.90 -4.41 -19.94
C ILE A 126 4.09 -5.54 -20.59
N LYS A 127 4.66 -6.74 -20.74
CA LYS A 127 3.97 -7.83 -21.41
C LYS A 127 3.04 -8.56 -20.45
N PRO A 128 1.72 -8.63 -20.75
CA PRO A 128 0.77 -9.40 -19.95
C PRO A 128 0.99 -10.91 -20.15
N VAL A 129 1.98 -11.47 -19.46
CA VAL A 129 2.29 -12.91 -19.52
C VAL A 129 1.18 -13.75 -18.85
N LYS A 130 0.33 -13.11 -18.03
CA LYS A 130 -0.70 -13.76 -17.22
C LYS A 130 -1.87 -14.33 -18.02
N TYR A 131 -2.21 -13.73 -19.17
CA TYR A 131 -3.39 -14.13 -19.94
C TYR A 131 -3.00 -14.97 -21.15
N LYS A 132 -3.46 -16.22 -21.17
CA LYS A 132 -3.28 -17.13 -22.31
C LYS A 132 -4.27 -16.84 -23.45
N ASN A 133 -5.43 -16.23 -23.13
CA ASN A 133 -6.51 -15.95 -24.06
C ASN A 133 -6.42 -14.50 -24.55
N GLU A 134 -6.50 -14.29 -25.83
CA GLU A 134 -6.38 -12.97 -26.47
C GLU A 134 -7.51 -12.00 -26.05
N ASP A 135 -8.74 -12.50 -25.86
CA ASP A 135 -9.88 -11.68 -25.41
C ASP A 135 -9.73 -11.20 -23.98
N LEU A 136 -9.20 -12.02 -23.06
CA LEU A 136 -8.89 -11.61 -21.70
C LEU A 136 -7.73 -10.63 -21.65
N ALA A 137 -6.70 -10.84 -22.45
CA ALA A 137 -5.60 -9.89 -22.59
C ALA A 137 -6.09 -8.56 -23.16
N HIS A 138 -6.97 -8.60 -24.17
CA HIS A 138 -7.60 -7.41 -24.74
C HIS A 138 -8.46 -6.65 -23.72
N LEU A 139 -9.29 -7.36 -22.94
CA LEU A 139 -10.10 -6.76 -21.88
C LEU A 139 -9.20 -6.06 -20.86
N ASN A 140 -8.20 -6.75 -20.34
CA ASN A 140 -7.25 -6.19 -19.36
C ASN A 140 -6.57 -4.91 -19.86
N LEU A 141 -6.16 -4.88 -21.12
CA LEU A 141 -5.47 -3.73 -21.71
C LEU A 141 -6.39 -2.54 -22.02
N ASN A 142 -7.69 -2.75 -22.16
CA ASN A 142 -8.60 -1.71 -22.70
C ASN A 142 -9.75 -1.32 -21.75
N ILE A 143 -10.01 -2.07 -20.67
CA ILE A 143 -11.16 -1.83 -19.79
C ILE A 143 -11.14 -0.43 -19.13
N LEU A 144 -9.96 0.09 -18.83
CA LEU A 144 -9.76 1.39 -18.18
C LEU A 144 -9.29 2.50 -19.13
N ARG A 145 -9.18 2.20 -20.44
CA ARG A 145 -8.73 3.21 -21.40
C ARG A 145 -9.89 4.11 -21.85
N PRO A 146 -9.66 5.43 -22.02
CA PRO A 146 -10.65 6.36 -22.52
C PRO A 146 -11.11 6.00 -23.94
N VAL A 147 -10.18 5.55 -24.79
CA VAL A 147 -10.47 5.10 -26.14
C VAL A 147 -10.53 3.58 -26.14
N ARG A 148 -11.73 3.04 -26.25
CA ARG A 148 -11.99 1.60 -26.25
C ARG A 148 -11.74 0.99 -27.64
N LYS A 149 -10.85 0.02 -27.71
CA LYS A 149 -10.72 -0.83 -28.88
C LYS A 149 -11.74 -1.97 -28.79
N ARG A 150 -12.49 -2.22 -29.87
CA ARG A 150 -13.46 -3.33 -29.92
C ARG A 150 -12.76 -4.60 -30.41
N LEU A 151 -13.04 -5.71 -29.74
CA LEU A 151 -12.72 -7.03 -30.26
C LEU A 151 -13.89 -7.52 -31.12
N SER A 152 -13.61 -8.12 -32.27
CA SER A 152 -14.64 -8.57 -33.20
C SER A 152 -15.43 -9.80 -32.70
N LYS A 153 -14.78 -10.64 -31.90
CA LYS A 153 -15.36 -11.86 -31.33
C LYS A 153 -14.68 -12.16 -29.99
N SER A 154 -15.46 -12.59 -29.00
CA SER A 154 -14.97 -13.08 -27.72
C SER A 154 -15.71 -14.36 -27.36
N GLU A 155 -14.97 -15.40 -26.96
CA GLU A 155 -15.55 -16.70 -26.57
C GLU A 155 -15.35 -16.98 -25.06
N ASN A 156 -14.37 -16.28 -24.42
CA ASN A 156 -13.99 -16.52 -23.05
C ASN A 156 -14.51 -15.46 -22.05
N ILE A 157 -15.28 -14.47 -22.54
CA ILE A 157 -15.86 -13.40 -21.72
C ILE A 157 -17.37 -13.53 -21.76
N LYS A 158 -17.98 -13.61 -20.58
CA LYS A 158 -19.43 -13.56 -20.39
C LYS A 158 -19.77 -12.36 -19.52
N ILE A 159 -20.78 -11.59 -19.93
CA ILE A 159 -21.33 -10.50 -19.16
C ILE A 159 -22.66 -10.98 -18.60
N CYS A 160 -22.80 -10.93 -17.28
CA CYS A 160 -24.05 -11.22 -16.59
C CYS A 160 -24.58 -9.93 -15.97
N GLU A 161 -25.86 -9.66 -16.17
CA GLU A 161 -26.57 -8.58 -15.50
C GLU A 161 -27.43 -9.22 -14.40
N CYS A 162 -27.19 -8.83 -13.16
CA CYS A 162 -27.90 -9.32 -11.99
C CYS A 162 -28.71 -8.18 -11.36
N ARG A 163 -29.84 -8.51 -10.74
CA ARG A 163 -30.70 -7.51 -10.08
C ARG A 163 -30.12 -7.03 -8.76
N ASP A 164 -29.41 -7.91 -8.06
CA ASP A 164 -28.76 -7.63 -6.80
C ASP A 164 -27.50 -8.49 -6.60
N LEU A 165 -26.85 -8.35 -5.42
CA LEU A 165 -25.61 -9.04 -5.07
C LEU A 165 -25.79 -10.55 -4.80
N TYR A 166 -27.02 -11.08 -4.79
CA TYR A 166 -27.33 -12.47 -4.44
C TYR A 166 -27.83 -13.29 -5.64
N GLU A 167 -28.03 -12.67 -6.80
CA GLU A 167 -28.34 -13.28 -8.08
C GLU A 167 -27.08 -13.74 -8.82
#